data_a8be8624b25023a89a5548de61f7b13c
#
_entry.id   a8be8624b25023a89a5548de61f7b13c
#
_cell.length_a   1.000
_cell.length_b   1.000
_cell.length_c   1.000
_cell.angle_alpha   90.00
_cell.angle_beta   90.00
_cell.angle_gamma   90.00
#
_symmetry.space_group_name_H-M   'P 1'
#
loop_
_entity.id
_entity.type
_entity.pdbx_description
1 polymer ?
#
loop_
_entity_poly.entity_id
_entity_poly.type
_entity_poly.pdbx_seq_one_letter_code
_entity_poly.pdbx_strand_id
1 'polypeptide(L)'
;MSASAQVTSIREINHDCSGEEWEARLDLAAAYRLGARLGWHDMLGNHFSLRVPGTKNQYLLNPLGLFFEEITASSLVKMDTEGNVLSDAPHGINKAGEVIHGGIYAARPDVASVMHLHSSAGAGVSAQTDGLLPISQNALILMDRIRYHEYEGPASDADDERRRLARDLSDGSILFLRNHGTLTAGSTMGETFVLMGRVERACEIQLAAQAGSAVHYPTQDAIDRTRAVGAKMYGSNSRSPGASLEWAAFRRKLDREDPGYAV
;
A
#
# COMPACT_ATOMS: atom_id res chain seq x y z
N MET A 1 3.56 -36.89 1.38
CA MET A 1 3.97 -35.79 2.29
C MET A 1 3.06 -34.61 1.98
N SER A 2 2.38 -34.08 2.99
CA SER A 2 1.32 -33.08 2.76
C SER A 2 1.94 -31.70 2.41
N ALA A 3 1.24 -30.92 1.62
CA ALA A 3 1.66 -29.54 1.24
C ALA A 3 1.97 -28.65 2.48
N SER A 4 1.37 -28.95 3.65
CA SER A 4 1.65 -28.25 4.90
C SER A 4 3.06 -28.50 5.45
N ALA A 5 3.62 -29.68 5.22
CA ALA A 5 4.98 -30.01 5.66
C ALA A 5 6.05 -29.31 4.80
N GLN A 6 5.77 -29.10 3.49
CA GLN A 6 6.68 -28.37 2.62
C GLN A 6 6.71 -26.87 2.90
N VAL A 7 5.56 -26.25 3.22
CA VAL A 7 5.48 -24.82 3.58
C VAL A 7 6.22 -24.55 4.90
N THR A 8 6.13 -25.47 5.87
CA THR A 8 6.87 -25.34 7.15
C THR A 8 8.38 -25.40 6.93
N SER A 9 8.87 -26.23 6.02
CA SER A 9 10.32 -26.36 5.75
C SER A 9 10.93 -25.14 5.05
N ILE A 10 10.14 -24.40 4.25
CA ILE A 10 10.59 -23.17 3.57
C ILE A 10 10.78 -22.03 4.59
N ARG A 11 9.99 -22.01 5.67
CA ARG A 11 10.08 -20.99 6.74
C ARG A 11 11.30 -21.14 7.68
N GLU A 12 12.01 -22.24 7.61
CA GLU A 12 13.17 -22.53 8.48
C GLU A 12 14.53 -22.12 7.87
N ILE A 13 14.54 -21.41 6.72
CA ILE A 13 15.77 -20.89 6.14
C ILE A 13 16.38 -19.84 7.07
N ASN A 14 17.63 -20.05 7.49
CA ASN A 14 18.35 -19.15 8.37
C ASN A 14 18.65 -17.84 7.63
N HIS A 15 18.00 -16.76 8.05
CA HIS A 15 18.23 -15.42 7.53
C HIS A 15 18.99 -14.59 8.56
N ASP A 16 19.92 -13.74 8.10
CA ASP A 16 20.66 -12.80 8.95
C ASP A 16 19.77 -11.64 9.46
N CYS A 17 18.55 -11.97 9.94
CA CYS A 17 17.60 -11.01 10.50
C CYS A 17 16.80 -11.64 11.64
N SER A 18 16.13 -10.79 12.44
CA SER A 18 15.26 -11.29 13.53
C SER A 18 14.03 -12.01 12.97
N GLY A 19 13.43 -12.90 13.77
CA GLY A 19 12.18 -13.57 13.39
C GLY A 19 11.05 -12.58 13.09
N GLU A 20 10.98 -11.47 13.81
CA GLU A 20 9.99 -10.42 13.58
C GLU A 20 10.23 -9.68 12.24
N GLU A 21 11.48 -9.42 11.88
CA GLU A 21 11.82 -8.86 10.56
C GLU A 21 11.49 -9.86 9.46
N TRP A 22 11.74 -11.16 9.68
CA TRP A 22 11.40 -12.18 8.69
C TRP A 22 9.89 -12.27 8.43
N GLU A 23 9.07 -12.22 9.47
CA GLU A 23 7.60 -12.16 9.29
C GLU A 23 7.16 -10.90 8.53
N ALA A 24 7.80 -9.75 8.77
CA ALA A 24 7.52 -8.53 8.00
C ALA A 24 7.93 -8.69 6.52
N ARG A 25 9.05 -9.37 6.24
CA ARG A 25 9.47 -9.70 4.87
C ARG A 25 8.47 -10.61 4.17
N LEU A 26 7.96 -11.63 4.87
CA LEU A 26 6.91 -12.51 4.36
C LEU A 26 5.62 -11.75 4.05
N ASP A 27 5.20 -10.86 4.92
CA ASP A 27 4.00 -10.04 4.70
C ASP A 27 4.15 -9.11 3.49
N LEU A 28 5.29 -8.44 3.36
CA LEU A 28 5.54 -7.54 2.24
C LEU A 28 5.68 -8.29 0.92
N ALA A 29 6.41 -9.40 0.87
CA ALA A 29 6.53 -10.23 -0.33
C ALA A 29 5.17 -10.79 -0.78
N ALA A 30 4.33 -11.22 0.20
CA ALA A 30 2.97 -11.65 -0.09
C ALA A 30 2.12 -10.52 -0.70
N ALA A 31 2.27 -9.28 -0.22
CA ALA A 31 1.56 -8.13 -0.79
C ALA A 31 1.95 -7.89 -2.24
N TYR A 32 3.22 -8.01 -2.61
CA TYR A 32 3.69 -7.92 -3.99
C TYR A 32 3.09 -9.00 -4.88
N ARG A 33 3.15 -10.28 -4.47
CA ARG A 33 2.58 -11.40 -5.24
C ARG A 33 1.07 -11.27 -5.42
N LEU A 34 0.36 -10.86 -4.38
CA LEU A 34 -1.07 -10.59 -4.45
C LEU A 34 -1.36 -9.36 -5.33
N GLY A 35 -0.54 -8.32 -5.25
CA GLY A 35 -0.62 -7.14 -6.12
C GLY A 35 -0.48 -7.52 -7.60
N ALA A 36 0.48 -8.39 -7.95
CA ALA A 36 0.63 -8.92 -9.30
C ALA A 36 -0.64 -9.60 -9.80
N ARG A 37 -1.24 -10.46 -8.96
CA ARG A 37 -2.49 -11.19 -9.29
C ARG A 37 -3.71 -10.29 -9.44
N LEU A 38 -3.71 -9.14 -8.79
CA LEU A 38 -4.77 -8.13 -8.90
C LEU A 38 -4.52 -7.13 -10.04
N GLY A 39 -3.40 -7.27 -10.78
CA GLY A 39 -3.04 -6.37 -11.86
C GLY A 39 -2.58 -4.98 -11.36
N TRP A 40 -2.06 -4.90 -10.15
CA TRP A 40 -1.60 -3.65 -9.53
C TRP A 40 -0.15 -3.29 -9.86
N HIS A 41 0.41 -3.89 -10.87
CA HIS A 41 1.75 -3.55 -11.36
C HIS A 41 1.66 -2.55 -12.51
N ASP A 42 2.62 -1.66 -12.59
CA ASP A 42 2.89 -0.79 -13.74
C ASP A 42 4.38 -0.93 -14.08
N MET A 43 4.69 -1.97 -14.87
CA MET A 43 6.06 -2.39 -15.12
C MET A 43 6.87 -2.45 -13.82
N LEU A 44 7.84 -1.55 -13.62
CA LEU A 44 8.66 -1.44 -12.42
C LEU A 44 8.38 -0.17 -11.60
N GLY A 45 7.30 0.55 -11.93
CA GLY A 45 7.02 1.87 -11.38
C GLY A 45 6.42 1.87 -9.99
N ASN A 46 5.66 0.83 -9.62
CA ASN A 46 4.96 0.76 -8.35
C ASN A 46 5.83 0.18 -7.23
N HIS A 47 5.55 0.56 -5.99
CA HIS A 47 6.35 0.13 -4.85
C HIS A 47 5.54 0.09 -3.55
N PHE A 48 5.83 -0.91 -2.73
CA PHE A 48 5.25 -1.14 -1.41
C PHE A 48 6.37 -1.23 -0.39
N SER A 49 6.10 -0.83 0.84
CA SER A 49 7.07 -0.93 1.92
C SER A 49 6.44 -1.32 3.24
N LEU A 50 7.27 -1.84 4.13
CA LEU A 50 6.87 -2.20 5.49
C LEU A 50 8.01 -1.85 6.45
N ARG A 51 7.68 -1.16 7.54
CA ARG A 51 8.63 -0.82 8.59
C ARG A 51 9.17 -2.09 9.25
N VAL A 52 10.47 -2.11 9.53
CA VAL A 52 11.08 -3.22 10.27
C VAL A 52 10.61 -3.17 11.73
N PRO A 53 10.00 -4.24 12.27
CA PRO A 53 9.53 -4.27 13.64
C PRO A 53 10.64 -3.95 14.65
N GLY A 54 10.29 -3.26 15.73
CA GLY A 54 11.25 -2.87 16.77
C GLY A 54 12.16 -1.69 16.40
N THR A 55 12.10 -1.18 15.17
CA THR A 55 12.88 -0.02 14.74
C THR A 55 11.99 1.21 14.49
N LYS A 56 12.59 2.41 14.58
CA LYS A 56 11.87 3.66 14.33
C LYS A 56 12.06 4.18 12.92
N ASN A 57 13.22 3.92 12.32
CA ASN A 57 13.66 4.54 11.08
C ASN A 57 14.06 3.53 9.98
N GLN A 58 13.81 2.23 10.16
CA GLN A 58 14.13 1.22 9.15
C GLN A 58 12.88 0.64 8.51
N TYR A 59 12.94 0.38 7.22
CA TYR A 59 11.85 -0.23 6.45
C TYR A 59 12.38 -1.13 5.32
N LEU A 60 11.52 -2.00 4.84
CA LEU A 60 11.75 -2.89 3.72
C LEU A 60 11.10 -2.29 2.46
N LEU A 61 11.77 -2.41 1.32
CA LEU A 61 11.30 -1.98 0.01
C LEU A 61 11.65 -3.05 -1.03
N ASN A 62 10.95 -3.07 -2.18
CA ASN A 62 11.32 -3.95 -3.28
C ASN A 62 12.64 -3.50 -3.92
N PRO A 63 13.46 -4.45 -4.40
CA PRO A 63 14.59 -4.13 -5.26
C PRO A 63 14.11 -3.57 -6.60
N LEU A 64 14.89 -2.71 -7.22
CA LEU A 64 14.67 -2.27 -8.59
C LEU A 64 14.92 -3.45 -9.56
N GLY A 65 14.17 -3.52 -10.65
CA GLY A 65 14.41 -4.47 -11.73
C GLY A 65 13.72 -5.83 -11.59
N LEU A 66 13.02 -6.09 -10.49
CA LEU A 66 12.16 -7.28 -10.33
C LEU A 66 10.69 -6.91 -10.50
N PHE A 67 9.96 -7.72 -11.26
CA PHE A 67 8.50 -7.64 -11.30
C PHE A 67 7.89 -8.11 -9.98
N PHE A 68 6.67 -7.71 -9.70
CA PHE A 68 5.97 -8.07 -8.46
C PHE A 68 5.88 -9.59 -8.22
N GLU A 69 5.72 -10.37 -9.28
CA GLU A 69 5.72 -11.84 -9.26
C GLU A 69 7.09 -12.47 -9.01
N GLU A 70 8.18 -11.70 -9.06
CA GLU A 70 9.54 -12.19 -8.76
C GLU A 70 9.96 -11.89 -7.32
N ILE A 71 9.27 -10.96 -6.64
CA ILE A 71 9.62 -10.54 -5.29
C ILE A 71 9.46 -11.71 -4.30
N THR A 72 10.51 -11.94 -3.51
CA THR A 72 10.54 -12.90 -2.40
C THR A 72 10.90 -12.19 -1.10
N ALA A 73 10.69 -12.84 0.03
CA ALA A 73 11.04 -12.30 1.35
C ALA A 73 12.53 -11.97 1.46
N SER A 74 13.39 -12.80 0.90
CA SER A 74 14.86 -12.58 0.88
C SER A 74 15.30 -11.51 -0.10
N SER A 75 14.54 -11.25 -1.18
CA SER A 75 14.90 -10.24 -2.18
C SER A 75 14.68 -8.79 -1.72
N LEU A 76 13.89 -8.58 -0.65
CA LEU A 76 13.56 -7.25 -0.14
C LEU A 76 14.78 -6.53 0.43
N VAL A 77 14.91 -5.26 0.09
CA VAL A 77 15.99 -4.38 0.52
C VAL A 77 15.61 -3.66 1.81
N LYS A 78 16.50 -3.66 2.79
CA LYS A 78 16.34 -2.88 4.03
C LYS A 78 17.00 -1.51 3.87
N MET A 79 16.25 -0.48 4.26
CA MET A 79 16.66 0.92 4.18
C MET A 79 16.36 1.67 5.47
N ASP A 80 16.96 2.84 5.64
CA ASP A 80 16.54 3.81 6.65
C ASP A 80 15.78 5.01 6.03
N THR A 81 15.17 5.81 6.89
CA THR A 81 14.42 7.01 6.49
C THR A 81 15.29 8.13 5.96
N GLU A 82 16.61 8.05 6.09
CA GLU A 82 17.59 8.98 5.52
C GLU A 82 18.00 8.59 4.10
N GLY A 83 17.58 7.41 3.63
CA GLY A 83 17.85 6.92 2.27
C GLY A 83 19.08 6.02 2.17
N ASN A 84 19.65 5.60 3.31
CA ASN A 84 20.76 4.66 3.30
C ASN A 84 20.25 3.23 3.10
N VAL A 85 20.94 2.46 2.25
CA VAL A 85 20.70 1.03 2.06
C VAL A 85 21.45 0.26 3.14
N LEU A 86 20.74 -0.59 3.89
CA LEU A 86 21.26 -1.32 5.06
C LEU A 86 21.42 -2.82 4.82
N SER A 87 21.07 -3.33 3.65
CA SER A 87 21.26 -4.73 3.24
C SER A 87 21.78 -4.82 1.82
N ASP A 88 22.08 -6.02 1.36
CA ASP A 88 22.45 -6.22 -0.03
C ASP A 88 21.33 -5.76 -0.97
N ALA A 89 21.70 -5.02 -2.02
CA ALA A 89 20.79 -4.49 -3.02
C ALA A 89 21.44 -4.61 -4.42
N PRO A 90 21.60 -5.82 -4.96
CA PRO A 90 22.35 -6.05 -6.21
C PRO A 90 21.69 -5.35 -7.41
N HIS A 91 20.39 -5.08 -7.35
CA HIS A 91 19.64 -4.38 -8.39
C HIS A 91 19.40 -2.89 -8.06
N GLY A 92 19.89 -2.41 -6.90
CA GLY A 92 19.58 -1.06 -6.42
C GLY A 92 18.13 -0.91 -5.94
N ILE A 93 17.69 0.34 -5.79
CA ILE A 93 16.36 0.71 -5.31
C ILE A 93 15.70 1.74 -6.23
N ASN A 94 14.37 1.80 -6.21
CA ASN A 94 13.64 2.88 -6.86
C ASN A 94 13.75 4.17 -6.02
N LYS A 95 14.36 5.22 -6.59
CA LYS A 95 14.57 6.50 -5.88
C LYS A 95 13.27 7.19 -5.50
N ALA A 96 12.24 7.12 -6.35
CA ALA A 96 10.91 7.66 -6.02
C ALA A 96 10.29 6.93 -4.82
N GLY A 97 10.44 5.60 -4.77
CA GLY A 97 10.00 4.80 -3.62
C GLY A 97 10.71 5.20 -2.32
N GLU A 98 12.01 5.42 -2.37
CA GLU A 98 12.78 5.89 -1.22
C GLU A 98 12.30 7.26 -0.74
N VAL A 99 12.11 8.23 -1.64
CA VAL A 99 11.64 9.59 -1.32
C VAL A 99 10.24 9.56 -0.70
N ILE A 100 9.30 8.90 -1.35
CA ILE A 100 7.89 8.86 -0.93
C ILE A 100 7.74 8.13 0.40
N HIS A 101 8.26 6.90 0.51
CA HIS A 101 8.06 6.06 1.71
C HIS A 101 8.90 6.58 2.88
N GLY A 102 10.17 6.93 2.64
CA GLY A 102 11.05 7.48 3.68
C GLY A 102 10.50 8.77 4.28
N GLY A 103 9.94 9.66 3.46
CA GLY A 103 9.29 10.90 3.91
C GLY A 103 8.08 10.63 4.82
N ILE A 104 7.22 9.69 4.44
CA ILE A 104 6.05 9.31 5.25
C ILE A 104 6.49 8.66 6.57
N TYR A 105 7.43 7.71 6.54
CA TYR A 105 7.90 7.06 7.75
C TYR A 105 8.59 8.01 8.73
N ALA A 106 9.34 8.98 8.23
CA ALA A 106 9.97 9.98 9.09
C ALA A 106 8.96 10.86 9.84
N ALA A 107 7.84 11.20 9.18
CA ALA A 107 6.83 12.10 9.73
C ALA A 107 5.72 11.38 10.52
N ARG A 108 5.45 10.10 10.24
CA ARG A 108 4.31 9.32 10.74
C ARG A 108 4.77 8.05 11.46
N PRO A 109 5.16 8.13 12.74
CA PRO A 109 5.61 6.95 13.50
C PRO A 109 4.50 5.90 13.74
N ASP A 110 3.25 6.27 13.57
CA ASP A 110 2.09 5.38 13.63
C ASP A 110 1.89 4.55 12.35
N VAL A 111 2.50 4.96 11.24
CA VAL A 111 2.46 4.24 9.97
C VAL A 111 3.56 3.18 9.94
N ALA A 112 3.16 1.93 9.72
CA ALA A 112 4.09 0.83 9.53
C ALA A 112 4.16 0.32 8.09
N SER A 113 3.15 0.59 7.26
CA SER A 113 3.11 0.13 5.86
C SER A 113 2.63 1.22 4.93
N VAL A 114 3.24 1.30 3.75
CA VAL A 114 2.87 2.23 2.68
C VAL A 114 2.82 1.46 1.35
N MET A 115 1.77 1.68 0.56
CA MET A 115 1.64 1.18 -0.81
C MET A 115 1.38 2.34 -1.77
N HIS A 116 2.00 2.31 -2.94
CA HIS A 116 1.81 3.29 -4.00
C HIS A 116 1.57 2.60 -5.35
N LEU A 117 0.54 3.04 -6.07
CA LEU A 117 0.10 2.48 -7.34
C LEU A 117 -0.12 3.55 -8.41
N HIS A 118 0.20 3.19 -9.66
CA HIS A 118 -0.15 3.91 -10.88
C HIS A 118 -1.24 3.16 -11.66
N SER A 119 -2.21 2.56 -10.99
CA SER A 119 -3.31 1.89 -11.68
C SER A 119 -4.06 2.84 -12.60
N SER A 120 -4.59 2.33 -13.71
CA SER A 120 -5.39 3.16 -14.64
C SER A 120 -6.60 3.79 -13.95
N ALA A 121 -7.21 3.08 -12.99
CA ALA A 121 -8.37 3.59 -12.26
C ALA A 121 -7.97 4.67 -11.24
N GLY A 122 -6.96 4.40 -10.41
CA GLY A 122 -6.46 5.35 -9.42
C GLY A 122 -5.87 6.60 -10.05
N ALA A 123 -5.00 6.45 -11.06
CA ALA A 123 -4.42 7.56 -11.80
C ALA A 123 -5.51 8.37 -12.55
N GLY A 124 -6.49 7.69 -13.17
CA GLY A 124 -7.60 8.35 -13.84
C GLY A 124 -8.42 9.22 -12.90
N VAL A 125 -8.78 8.73 -11.71
CA VAL A 125 -9.51 9.52 -10.70
C VAL A 125 -8.62 10.61 -10.10
N SER A 126 -7.33 10.36 -9.91
CA SER A 126 -6.40 11.38 -9.39
C SER A 126 -6.29 12.62 -10.31
N ALA A 127 -6.51 12.43 -11.62
CA ALA A 127 -6.50 13.50 -12.62
C ALA A 127 -7.83 14.27 -12.74
N GLN A 128 -8.90 13.82 -12.06
CA GLN A 128 -10.19 14.53 -12.10
C GLN A 128 -10.21 15.66 -11.09
N THR A 129 -10.75 16.81 -11.46
CA THR A 129 -10.82 18.02 -10.61
C THR A 129 -11.44 17.73 -9.24
N ASP A 130 -12.56 16.99 -9.22
CA ASP A 130 -13.29 16.67 -7.99
C ASP A 130 -12.70 15.46 -7.23
N GLY A 131 -11.73 14.75 -7.84
CA GLY A 131 -11.15 13.55 -7.26
C GLY A 131 -12.15 12.42 -7.09
N LEU A 132 -12.07 11.68 -5.98
CA LEU A 132 -12.99 10.58 -5.68
C LEU A 132 -14.35 11.11 -5.23
N LEU A 133 -15.41 10.72 -5.96
CA LEU A 133 -16.77 11.16 -5.72
C LEU A 133 -17.52 10.25 -4.71
N PRO A 134 -18.47 10.80 -3.92
CA PRO A 134 -19.25 10.03 -2.96
C PRO A 134 -20.42 9.27 -3.62
N ILE A 135 -20.16 8.49 -4.67
CA ILE A 135 -21.16 7.83 -5.50
C ILE A 135 -21.29 6.32 -5.28
N SER A 136 -20.47 5.77 -4.40
CA SER A 136 -20.51 4.34 -4.08
C SER A 136 -20.24 4.10 -2.60
N GLN A 137 -20.74 3.00 -2.05
CA GLN A 137 -20.42 2.60 -0.68
C GLN A 137 -18.90 2.46 -0.47
N ASN A 138 -18.18 1.93 -1.48
CA ASN A 138 -16.72 1.81 -1.40
C ASN A 138 -16.03 3.18 -1.26
N ALA A 139 -16.50 4.20 -1.97
CA ALA A 139 -15.97 5.56 -1.83
C ALA A 139 -16.38 6.17 -0.47
N LEU A 140 -17.65 6.08 -0.10
CA LEU A 140 -18.20 6.74 1.08
C LEU A 140 -17.51 6.35 2.39
N ILE A 141 -17.15 5.08 2.57
CA ILE A 141 -16.45 4.61 3.77
C ILE A 141 -15.00 5.11 3.88
N LEU A 142 -14.46 5.67 2.80
CA LEU A 142 -13.06 6.13 2.70
C LEU A 142 -12.93 7.66 2.82
N MET A 143 -14.00 8.41 2.56
CA MET A 143 -13.96 9.87 2.33
C MET A 143 -13.19 10.66 3.40
N ASP A 144 -13.36 10.32 4.68
CA ASP A 144 -12.73 11.07 5.78
C ASP A 144 -11.21 10.89 5.87
N ARG A 145 -10.68 9.88 5.14
CA ARG A 145 -9.26 9.51 5.17
C ARG A 145 -8.49 9.95 3.96
N ILE A 146 -9.19 10.48 2.96
CA ILE A 146 -8.62 10.90 1.70
C ILE A 146 -7.98 12.27 1.85
N ARG A 147 -6.78 12.39 1.31
CA ARG A 147 -6.05 13.64 1.13
C ARG A 147 -5.57 13.71 -0.32
N TYR A 148 -5.16 14.88 -0.77
CA TYR A 148 -4.66 15.13 -2.12
C TYR A 148 -3.31 15.81 -2.06
N HIS A 149 -2.44 15.41 -2.99
CA HIS A 149 -1.12 16.01 -3.18
C HIS A 149 -0.99 16.50 -4.63
N GLU A 150 -0.67 17.77 -4.80
CA GLU A 150 -0.56 18.36 -6.14
C GLU A 150 0.69 17.87 -6.86
N TYR A 151 0.57 17.69 -8.18
CA TYR A 151 1.66 17.24 -9.03
C TYR A 151 2.59 18.40 -9.38
N GLU A 152 3.84 18.31 -8.96
CA GLU A 152 4.87 19.31 -9.26
C GLU A 152 6.04 18.71 -10.06
N GLY A 153 5.86 17.53 -10.63
CA GLY A 153 6.86 16.81 -11.40
C GLY A 153 7.24 15.46 -10.74
N PRO A 154 8.16 14.70 -11.36
CA PRO A 154 8.63 13.47 -10.75
C PRO A 154 9.39 13.76 -9.45
N ALA A 155 9.30 12.85 -8.48
CA ALA A 155 9.96 12.95 -7.17
C ALA A 155 11.50 12.96 -7.31
N SER A 156 12.07 14.07 -7.73
CA SER A 156 13.50 14.25 -8.03
C SER A 156 14.22 15.11 -7.00
N ASP A 157 13.52 16.05 -6.35
CA ASP A 157 14.05 16.84 -5.22
C ASP A 157 13.59 16.20 -3.90
N ALA A 158 14.45 15.33 -3.36
CA ALA A 158 14.11 14.45 -2.28
C ALA A 158 13.61 15.15 -1.02
N ASP A 159 14.24 16.24 -0.59
CA ASP A 159 13.96 16.81 0.74
C ASP A 159 12.69 17.64 0.75
N ASP A 160 12.41 18.38 -0.31
CA ASP A 160 11.20 19.17 -0.40
C ASP A 160 9.97 18.30 -0.63
N GLU A 161 10.07 17.33 -1.54
CA GLU A 161 9.01 16.37 -1.82
C GLU A 161 8.62 15.54 -0.59
N ARG A 162 9.59 15.05 0.18
CA ARG A 162 9.34 14.33 1.43
C ARG A 162 8.49 15.15 2.41
N ARG A 163 8.81 16.45 2.58
CA ARG A 163 8.08 17.34 3.49
C ARG A 163 6.65 17.61 2.99
N ARG A 164 6.48 17.83 1.68
CA ARG A 164 5.16 18.08 1.08
C ARG A 164 4.25 16.88 1.18
N LEU A 165 4.72 15.69 0.79
CA LEU A 165 3.97 14.44 0.91
C LEU A 165 3.52 14.17 2.34
N ALA A 166 4.41 14.31 3.31
CA ALA A 166 4.10 14.11 4.72
C ALA A 166 3.05 15.11 5.23
N ARG A 167 3.21 16.39 4.87
CA ARG A 167 2.26 17.46 5.22
C ARG A 167 0.88 17.18 4.61
N ASP A 168 0.83 16.81 3.34
CA ASP A 168 -0.43 16.66 2.60
C ASP A 168 -1.15 15.37 2.99
N LEU A 169 -0.43 14.28 3.31
CA LEU A 169 -1.03 13.10 3.92
C LEU A 169 -1.61 13.42 5.31
N SER A 170 -0.94 14.28 6.09
CA SER A 170 -1.38 14.70 7.44
C SER A 170 -1.78 13.48 8.30
N ASP A 171 -2.99 13.46 8.84
CA ASP A 171 -3.59 12.34 9.60
C ASP A 171 -4.34 11.33 8.72
N GLY A 172 -4.36 11.55 7.40
CA GLY A 172 -4.99 10.67 6.44
C GLY A 172 -4.32 9.30 6.32
N SER A 173 -4.99 8.40 5.63
CA SER A 173 -4.47 7.08 5.29
C SER A 173 -4.52 6.80 3.79
N ILE A 174 -5.07 7.72 3.01
CA ILE A 174 -5.19 7.65 1.55
C ILE A 174 -4.73 8.97 0.98
N LEU A 175 -3.78 8.95 0.06
CA LEU A 175 -3.32 10.12 -0.66
C LEU A 175 -3.52 9.89 -2.16
N PHE A 176 -4.34 10.73 -2.78
CA PHE A 176 -4.35 10.84 -4.23
C PHE A 176 -3.26 11.80 -4.66
N LEU A 177 -2.26 11.28 -5.35
CA LEU A 177 -1.24 12.09 -6.00
C LEU A 177 -1.82 12.54 -7.34
N ARG A 178 -2.14 13.83 -7.46
CA ARG A 178 -2.79 14.42 -8.65
C ARG A 178 -2.02 14.07 -9.91
N ASN A 179 -2.72 13.63 -10.96
CA ASN A 179 -2.17 13.26 -12.26
C ASN A 179 -1.09 12.16 -12.20
N HIS A 180 -1.04 11.36 -11.11
CA HIS A 180 0.02 10.39 -10.88
C HIS A 180 -0.55 9.04 -10.46
N GLY A 181 -1.21 8.96 -9.32
CA GLY A 181 -1.70 7.69 -8.80
C GLY A 181 -2.27 7.78 -7.40
N THR A 182 -2.26 6.66 -6.70
CA THR A 182 -2.80 6.51 -5.35
C THR A 182 -1.76 6.00 -4.37
N LEU A 183 -1.90 6.40 -3.11
CA LEU A 183 -1.08 5.90 -2.02
C LEU A 183 -1.97 5.56 -0.84
N THR A 184 -1.68 4.44 -0.16
CA THR A 184 -2.29 4.11 1.13
C THR A 184 -1.23 3.88 2.19
N ALA A 185 -1.58 4.24 3.43
CA ALA A 185 -0.72 4.14 4.60
C ALA A 185 -1.50 3.57 5.79
N GLY A 186 -0.92 2.64 6.51
CA GLY A 186 -1.58 1.97 7.64
C GLY A 186 -0.60 1.42 8.68
N SER A 187 -1.17 0.89 9.75
CA SER A 187 -0.42 0.33 10.89
C SER A 187 0.05 -1.12 10.69
N THR A 188 -0.43 -1.78 9.64
CA THR A 188 -0.04 -3.14 9.24
C THR A 188 -0.08 -3.29 7.73
N MET A 189 0.66 -4.27 7.19
CA MET A 189 0.60 -4.59 5.75
C MET A 189 -0.83 -4.96 5.32
N GLY A 190 -1.52 -5.77 6.12
CA GLY A 190 -2.89 -6.19 5.82
C GLY A 190 -3.88 -5.02 5.79
N GLU A 191 -3.77 -4.07 6.71
CA GLU A 191 -4.61 -2.87 6.71
C GLU A 191 -4.39 -2.06 5.44
N THR A 192 -3.13 -1.78 5.10
CA THR A 192 -2.74 -0.98 3.93
C THR A 192 -3.18 -1.63 2.62
N PHE A 193 -2.99 -2.96 2.52
CA PHE A 193 -3.38 -3.75 1.34
C PHE A 193 -4.89 -3.75 1.11
N VAL A 194 -5.67 -4.02 2.17
CA VAL A 194 -7.13 -4.01 2.08
C VAL A 194 -7.66 -2.62 1.78
N LEU A 195 -7.06 -1.59 2.37
CA LEU A 195 -7.40 -0.20 2.09
C LEU A 195 -7.16 0.16 0.62
N MET A 196 -6.01 -0.24 0.05
CA MET A 196 -5.70 -0.05 -1.37
C MET A 196 -6.75 -0.74 -2.25
N GLY A 197 -7.13 -1.98 -1.94
CA GLY A 197 -8.17 -2.68 -2.68
C GLY A 197 -9.53 -1.98 -2.66
N ARG A 198 -9.86 -1.28 -1.56
CA ARG A 198 -11.08 -0.46 -1.47
C ARG A 198 -10.96 0.82 -2.31
N VAL A 199 -9.79 1.46 -2.32
CA VAL A 199 -9.51 2.64 -3.16
C VAL A 199 -9.63 2.30 -4.63
N GLU A 200 -8.94 1.25 -5.08
CA GLU A 200 -8.99 0.78 -6.46
C GLU A 200 -10.43 0.47 -6.90
N ARG A 201 -11.16 -0.27 -6.09
CA ARG A 201 -12.57 -0.59 -6.38
C ARG A 201 -13.45 0.66 -6.46
N ALA A 202 -13.23 1.65 -5.60
CA ALA A 202 -13.98 2.91 -5.64
C ALA A 202 -13.69 3.70 -6.92
N CYS A 203 -12.42 3.76 -7.34
CA CYS A 203 -11.99 4.40 -8.58
C CYS A 203 -12.57 3.70 -9.82
N GLU A 204 -12.50 2.36 -9.88
CA GLU A 204 -13.11 1.57 -10.96
C GLU A 204 -14.61 1.85 -11.11
N ILE A 205 -15.34 1.87 -9.98
CA ILE A 205 -16.78 2.16 -9.95
C ILE A 205 -17.06 3.57 -10.48
N GLN A 206 -16.26 4.56 -10.06
CA GLN A 206 -16.43 5.94 -10.51
C GLN A 206 -16.26 6.06 -12.02
N LEU A 207 -15.17 5.54 -12.57
CA LEU A 207 -14.91 5.61 -14.00
C LEU A 207 -15.98 4.87 -14.82
N ALA A 208 -16.43 3.70 -14.35
CA ALA A 208 -17.51 2.96 -14.99
C ALA A 208 -18.83 3.73 -14.96
N ALA A 209 -19.18 4.37 -13.84
CA ALA A 209 -20.39 5.18 -13.73
C ALA A 209 -20.34 6.42 -14.61
N GLN A 210 -19.20 7.08 -14.72
CA GLN A 210 -19.02 8.28 -15.54
C GLN A 210 -18.96 7.99 -17.06
N ALA A 211 -18.66 6.76 -17.47
CA ALA A 211 -18.68 6.35 -18.87
C ALA A 211 -20.11 6.24 -19.45
N GLY A 212 -21.13 6.24 -18.62
CA GLY A 212 -22.52 6.14 -19.00
C GLY A 212 -23.26 7.47 -19.01
N SER A 213 -24.43 7.48 -18.39
CA SER A 213 -25.28 8.68 -18.23
C SER A 213 -24.86 9.49 -16.98
N ALA A 214 -25.71 10.51 -16.64
CA ALA A 214 -25.49 11.29 -15.41
C ALA A 214 -25.42 10.42 -14.16
N VAL A 215 -24.46 10.70 -13.29
CA VAL A 215 -24.23 9.96 -12.06
C VAL A 215 -25.29 10.31 -11.02
N HIS A 216 -25.87 9.29 -10.39
CA HIS A 216 -26.78 9.45 -9.26
C HIS A 216 -26.00 9.55 -7.95
N TYR A 217 -26.27 10.60 -7.16
CA TYR A 217 -25.67 10.79 -5.84
C TYR A 217 -26.64 10.31 -4.75
N PRO A 218 -26.17 9.62 -3.70
CA PRO A 218 -26.96 9.34 -2.52
C PRO A 218 -27.41 10.62 -1.82
N THR A 219 -28.45 10.52 -0.97
CA THR A 219 -28.84 11.66 -0.12
C THR A 219 -27.75 12.02 0.86
N GLN A 220 -27.68 13.28 1.29
CA GLN A 220 -26.67 13.75 2.25
C GLN A 220 -26.69 12.93 3.54
N ASP A 221 -27.88 12.59 4.04
CA ASP A 221 -28.05 11.75 5.23
C ASP A 221 -27.47 10.32 5.04
N ALA A 222 -27.61 9.72 3.86
CA ALA A 222 -27.00 8.42 3.56
C ALA A 222 -25.47 8.53 3.46
N ILE A 223 -24.96 9.61 2.89
CA ILE A 223 -23.53 9.93 2.84
C ILE A 223 -22.97 10.03 4.26
N ASP A 224 -23.56 10.85 5.10
CA ASP A 224 -23.07 11.12 6.46
C ASP A 224 -23.08 9.86 7.33
N ARG A 225 -24.15 9.06 7.26
CA ARG A 225 -24.22 7.78 7.97
C ARG A 225 -23.15 6.79 7.51
N THR A 226 -22.88 6.72 6.20
CA THR A 226 -21.89 5.79 5.67
C THR A 226 -20.48 6.23 6.01
N ARG A 227 -20.17 7.52 5.96
CA ARG A 227 -18.89 8.10 6.43
C ARG A 227 -18.65 7.77 7.91
N ALA A 228 -19.66 7.93 8.77
CA ALA A 228 -19.55 7.59 10.19
C ALA A 228 -19.25 6.10 10.42
N VAL A 229 -19.75 5.20 9.57
CA VAL A 229 -19.37 3.78 9.59
C VAL A 229 -17.91 3.61 9.16
N GLY A 230 -17.49 4.26 8.09
CA GLY A 230 -16.10 4.24 7.60
C GLY A 230 -15.10 4.71 8.66
N ALA A 231 -15.41 5.81 9.37
CA ALA A 231 -14.60 6.32 10.46
C ALA A 231 -14.42 5.31 11.61
N LYS A 232 -15.42 4.49 11.90
CA LYS A 232 -15.32 3.41 12.89
C LYS A 232 -14.52 2.21 12.37
N MET A 233 -14.65 1.88 11.09
CA MET A 233 -13.95 0.73 10.47
C MET A 233 -12.46 0.99 10.30
N TYR A 234 -12.08 2.21 9.96
CA TYR A 234 -10.70 2.57 9.58
C TYR A 234 -10.12 3.72 10.44
N GLY A 235 -10.75 4.10 11.56
CA GLY A 235 -10.28 5.16 12.48
C GLY A 235 -8.94 4.81 13.12
N SER A 236 -8.15 5.82 13.50
CA SER A 236 -6.82 5.68 14.12
C SER A 236 -6.79 4.74 15.34
N ASN A 237 -7.94 4.50 15.97
CA ASN A 237 -8.13 3.56 17.07
C ASN A 237 -8.82 2.24 16.63
N SER A 238 -9.17 2.09 15.37
CA SER A 238 -9.75 0.85 14.88
C SER A 238 -8.63 -0.06 14.37
N ARG A 239 -8.27 -1.05 15.16
CA ARG A 239 -7.74 -2.28 14.58
C ARG A 239 -8.89 -2.88 13.80
N SER A 240 -9.00 -2.59 12.48
CA SER A 240 -10.10 -3.09 11.67
C SER A 240 -10.07 -4.62 11.68
N PRO A 241 -10.96 -5.29 12.42
CA PRO A 241 -10.98 -6.76 12.42
C PRO A 241 -11.21 -7.32 11.02
N GLY A 242 -11.93 -6.57 10.17
CA GLY A 242 -12.17 -6.92 8.77
C GLY A 242 -10.88 -6.98 7.97
N ALA A 243 -10.02 -5.96 8.03
CA ALA A 243 -8.75 -5.97 7.31
C ALA A 243 -7.84 -7.14 7.72
N SER A 244 -7.80 -7.48 9.02
CA SER A 244 -7.03 -8.62 9.51
C SER A 244 -7.57 -9.95 8.98
N LEU A 245 -8.90 -10.11 8.92
CA LEU A 245 -9.54 -11.32 8.42
C LEU A 245 -9.37 -11.47 6.89
N GLU A 246 -9.54 -10.37 6.16
CA GLU A 246 -9.33 -10.34 4.70
C GLU A 246 -7.86 -10.63 4.36
N TRP A 247 -6.92 -9.99 5.05
CA TRP A 247 -5.49 -10.26 4.87
C TRP A 247 -5.12 -11.72 5.15
N ALA A 248 -5.59 -12.26 6.25
CA ALA A 248 -5.36 -13.67 6.57
C ALA A 248 -5.96 -14.62 5.51
N ALA A 249 -7.09 -14.26 4.89
CA ALA A 249 -7.67 -15.02 3.80
C ALA A 249 -6.81 -14.94 2.52
N PHE A 250 -6.31 -13.76 2.16
CA PHE A 250 -5.37 -13.58 1.06
C PHE A 250 -4.08 -14.38 1.27
N ARG A 251 -3.49 -14.30 2.47
CA ARG A 251 -2.28 -15.06 2.82
C ARG A 251 -2.50 -16.56 2.68
N ARG A 252 -3.57 -17.12 3.25
CA ARG A 252 -3.89 -18.55 3.11
C ARG A 252 -4.13 -18.99 1.67
N LYS A 253 -4.68 -18.11 0.83
CA LYS A 253 -4.83 -18.38 -0.60
C LYS A 253 -3.46 -18.41 -1.27
N LEU A 254 -2.63 -17.41 -1.04
CA LEU A 254 -1.29 -17.30 -1.62
C LEU A 254 -0.41 -18.47 -1.19
N ASP A 255 -0.40 -18.84 0.09
CA ASP A 255 0.37 -19.97 0.64
C ASP A 255 0.07 -21.30 -0.08
N ARG A 256 -1.18 -21.48 -0.57
CA ARG A 256 -1.56 -22.68 -1.33
C ARG A 256 -1.20 -22.61 -2.82
N GLU A 257 -1.27 -21.43 -3.40
CA GLU A 257 -1.19 -21.26 -4.85
C GLU A 257 0.20 -20.84 -5.35
N ASP A 258 0.96 -20.15 -4.51
CA ASP A 258 2.29 -19.62 -4.85
C ASP A 258 3.14 -19.43 -3.58
N PRO A 259 3.60 -20.52 -2.95
CA PRO A 259 4.42 -20.43 -1.74
C PRO A 259 5.83 -19.88 -1.99
N GLY A 260 6.25 -19.71 -3.26
CA GLY A 260 7.59 -19.28 -3.64
C GLY A 260 7.98 -17.87 -3.20
N TYR A 261 7.04 -17.07 -2.75
CA TYR A 261 7.35 -15.75 -2.16
C TYR A 261 8.07 -15.85 -0.81
N ALA A 262 7.98 -17.00 -0.13
CA ALA A 262 8.42 -17.20 1.25
C ALA A 262 9.89 -17.66 1.39
N VAL A 263 10.72 -17.44 0.37
CA VAL A 263 12.16 -17.78 0.39
C VAL A 263 13.03 -16.55 0.55
#